data_fcb7c3b61b74300836aa4f5145a0defc
#
_entry.id   fcb7c3b61b74300836aa4f5145a0defc
#
_cell.length_a   1.000
_cell.length_b   1.000
_cell.length_c   1.000
_cell.angle_alpha   90.00
_cell.angle_beta   90.00
_cell.angle_gamma   90.00
#
_symmetry.space_group_name_H-M   'P 1'
#
loop_
_entity.id
_entity.type
_entity.pdbx_description
1 polymer ?
#
loop_
_entity_poly.entity_id
_entity_poly.type
_entity_poly.pdbx_seq_one_letter_code
_entity_poly.pdbx_strand_id
1 'polypeptide(L)'
;MKYFDRALLSQVLADGINDMHLDVSAAQQDKLLDYLALMNKWNSVYNLTSLRDPMQMVTHHLLDSLAAVPAFADARNVLDVGAGGGLPGVVLAICRPDMKLSMIDTVHKKTAFLKQVKAELELANVTVHTMKVQELDVSDKFDVITSRAFADLTDFLNWSGHLLAEGGKFIALKGTAPAEEQERIPAEWKISGLRPLQVPRLGAERHLIFVERSA
;
A
#
# COMPACT_ATOMS: atom_id res chain seq x y z
N MET A 1 -8.79 24.51 2.19
CA MET A 1 -9.03 23.05 2.20
C MET A 1 -10.34 22.82 1.45
N LYS A 2 -10.39 21.95 0.44
CA LYS A 2 -11.65 21.61 -0.23
C LYS A 2 -12.54 20.86 0.75
N TYR A 3 -13.85 21.06 0.65
CA TYR A 3 -14.84 20.43 1.53
C TYR A 3 -14.82 18.91 1.38
N PHE A 4 -14.89 18.19 2.51
CA PHE A 4 -14.96 16.73 2.53
C PHE A 4 -16.43 16.30 2.46
N ASP A 5 -16.95 16.15 1.24
CA ASP A 5 -18.31 15.67 1.00
C ASP A 5 -18.33 14.14 1.00
N ARG A 6 -18.64 13.56 2.18
CA ARG A 6 -18.64 12.09 2.36
C ARG A 6 -19.59 11.39 1.39
N ALA A 7 -20.75 11.95 1.10
CA ALA A 7 -21.74 11.31 0.23
C ALA A 7 -21.23 11.24 -1.21
N LEU A 8 -20.67 12.34 -1.70
CA LEU A 8 -20.07 12.38 -3.05
C LEU A 8 -18.84 11.47 -3.14
N LEU A 9 -17.97 11.46 -2.13
CA LEU A 9 -16.78 10.60 -2.10
C LEU A 9 -17.17 9.12 -2.03
N SER A 10 -18.23 8.76 -1.30
CA SER A 10 -18.77 7.40 -1.22
C SER A 10 -19.26 6.93 -2.59
N GLN A 11 -19.98 7.77 -3.32
CA GLN A 11 -20.44 7.42 -4.67
C GLN A 11 -19.26 7.16 -5.62
N VAL A 12 -18.25 8.05 -5.60
CA VAL A 12 -17.06 7.90 -6.47
C VAL A 12 -16.27 6.64 -6.13
N LEU A 13 -16.14 6.31 -4.83
CA LEU A 13 -15.47 5.10 -4.39
C LEU A 13 -16.23 3.84 -4.85
N ALA A 14 -17.56 3.82 -4.64
CA ALA A 14 -18.40 2.70 -5.04
C ALA A 14 -18.39 2.48 -6.56
N ASP A 15 -18.50 3.54 -7.36
CA ASP A 15 -18.40 3.46 -8.81
C ASP A 15 -17.06 2.86 -9.24
N GLY A 16 -15.95 3.35 -8.66
CA GLY A 16 -14.61 2.85 -9.01
C GLY A 16 -14.40 1.39 -8.59
N ILE A 17 -14.94 0.94 -7.46
CA ILE A 17 -14.93 -0.46 -7.02
C ILE A 17 -15.70 -1.34 -8.01
N ASN A 18 -16.87 -0.89 -8.44
CA ASN A 18 -17.69 -1.59 -9.43
C ASN A 18 -16.98 -1.69 -10.79
N ASP A 19 -16.38 -0.59 -11.26
CA ASP A 19 -15.63 -0.55 -12.54
C ASP A 19 -14.45 -1.54 -12.53
N MET A 20 -13.83 -1.77 -11.36
CA MET A 20 -12.74 -2.74 -11.18
C MET A 20 -13.23 -4.16 -10.88
N HIS A 21 -14.54 -4.39 -10.76
CA HIS A 21 -15.16 -5.66 -10.38
C HIS A 21 -14.60 -6.25 -9.07
N LEU A 22 -14.34 -5.38 -8.08
CA LEU A 22 -13.81 -5.79 -6.78
C LEU A 22 -14.95 -6.09 -5.80
N ASP A 23 -14.76 -7.13 -4.98
CA ASP A 23 -15.65 -7.44 -3.86
C ASP A 23 -15.17 -6.70 -2.61
N VAL A 24 -15.75 -5.53 -2.36
CA VAL A 24 -15.49 -4.68 -1.20
C VAL A 24 -16.82 -4.36 -0.53
N SER A 25 -17.05 -4.93 0.64
CA SER A 25 -18.31 -4.76 1.38
C SER A 25 -18.59 -3.30 1.74
N ALA A 26 -19.85 -2.96 2.00
CA ALA A 26 -20.25 -1.62 2.46
C ALA A 26 -19.48 -1.19 3.73
N ALA A 27 -19.30 -2.11 4.68
CA ALA A 27 -18.54 -1.84 5.90
C ALA A 27 -17.05 -1.52 5.63
N GLN A 28 -16.44 -2.20 4.65
CA GLN A 28 -15.07 -1.88 4.22
C GLN A 28 -15.00 -0.54 3.51
N GLN A 29 -15.97 -0.23 2.66
CA GLN A 29 -16.06 1.08 1.99
C GLN A 29 -16.21 2.22 3.01
N ASP A 30 -17.01 2.05 4.04
CA ASP A 30 -17.14 3.02 5.13
C ASP A 30 -15.82 3.21 5.88
N LYS A 31 -15.10 2.13 6.21
CA LYS A 31 -13.76 2.22 6.83
C LYS A 31 -12.74 2.91 5.93
N LEU A 32 -12.78 2.68 4.62
CA LEU A 32 -11.92 3.38 3.65
C LEU A 32 -12.18 4.90 3.63
N LEU A 33 -13.44 5.31 3.74
CA LEU A 33 -13.81 6.73 3.82
C LEU A 33 -13.42 7.35 5.16
N ASP A 34 -13.54 6.61 6.26
CA ASP A 34 -13.07 7.06 7.58
C ASP A 34 -11.56 7.24 7.59
N TYR A 35 -10.82 6.30 7.00
CA TYR A 35 -9.38 6.43 6.79
C TYR A 35 -9.04 7.68 5.96
N LEU A 36 -9.77 7.93 4.88
CA LEU A 36 -9.56 9.11 4.04
C LEU A 36 -9.84 10.40 4.80
N ALA A 37 -10.89 10.43 5.63
CA ALA A 37 -11.22 11.57 6.47
C ALA A 37 -10.12 11.88 7.50
N LEU A 38 -9.58 10.84 8.15
CA LEU A 38 -8.42 10.95 9.05
C LEU A 38 -7.19 11.47 8.31
N MET A 39 -6.89 10.91 7.12
CA MET A 39 -5.77 11.37 6.30
C MET A 39 -5.93 12.83 5.91
N ASN A 40 -7.12 13.26 5.47
CA ASN A 40 -7.40 14.64 5.11
C ASN A 40 -7.20 15.61 6.30
N LYS A 41 -7.65 15.20 7.49
CA LYS A 41 -7.46 15.97 8.75
C LYS A 41 -5.97 16.10 9.10
N TRP A 42 -5.21 14.99 9.12
CA TRP A 42 -3.80 15.00 9.45
C TRP A 42 -2.95 15.71 8.40
N ASN A 43 -3.31 15.57 7.12
CA ASN A 43 -2.60 16.18 6.01
C ASN A 43 -2.61 17.73 6.06
N SER A 44 -3.61 18.33 6.72
CA SER A 44 -3.66 19.78 6.92
C SER A 44 -2.54 20.30 7.82
N VAL A 45 -1.96 19.44 8.67
CA VAL A 45 -0.91 19.81 9.66
C VAL A 45 0.44 19.18 9.31
N TYR A 46 0.45 17.90 8.89
CA TYR A 46 1.68 17.09 8.84
C TYR A 46 2.19 16.76 7.43
N ASN A 47 1.51 17.18 6.37
CA ASN A 47 1.92 16.89 4.99
C ASN A 47 2.18 15.39 4.74
N LEU A 48 1.18 14.56 5.01
CA LEU A 48 1.27 13.11 4.77
C LEU A 48 1.29 12.77 3.28
N THR A 49 0.61 13.58 2.47
CA THR A 49 0.55 13.48 1.01
C THR A 49 0.55 14.87 0.38
N SER A 50 1.03 14.97 -0.86
CA SER A 50 0.95 16.19 -1.67
C SER A 50 -0.46 16.53 -2.15
N LEU A 51 -1.36 15.55 -2.19
CA LEU A 51 -2.75 15.77 -2.59
C LEU A 51 -3.52 16.55 -1.52
N ARG A 52 -4.35 17.50 -1.96
CA ARG A 52 -5.18 18.35 -1.09
C ARG A 52 -6.66 18.26 -1.39
N ASP A 53 -7.01 17.63 -2.50
CA ASP A 53 -8.37 17.44 -2.94
C ASP A 53 -8.87 16.06 -2.53
N PRO A 54 -9.89 15.94 -1.66
CA PRO A 54 -10.44 14.64 -1.26
C PRO A 54 -10.89 13.77 -2.45
N MET A 55 -11.39 14.37 -3.54
CA MET A 55 -11.76 13.64 -4.75
C MET A 55 -10.54 12.98 -5.41
N GLN A 56 -9.43 13.71 -5.50
CA GLN A 56 -8.19 13.14 -6.01
C GLN A 56 -7.64 12.07 -5.05
N MET A 57 -7.81 12.25 -3.73
CA MET A 57 -7.40 11.23 -2.77
C MET A 57 -8.19 9.92 -2.94
N VAL A 58 -9.50 9.96 -3.26
CA VAL A 58 -10.25 8.72 -3.58
C VAL A 58 -9.58 8.00 -4.73
N THR A 59 -9.28 8.71 -5.83
CA THR A 59 -8.73 8.08 -7.04
C THR A 59 -7.29 7.62 -6.86
N HIS A 60 -6.40 8.55 -6.43
CA HIS A 60 -4.95 8.32 -6.40
C HIS A 60 -4.47 7.58 -5.15
N HIS A 61 -5.32 7.43 -4.13
CA HIS A 61 -4.95 6.71 -2.91
C HIS A 61 -5.81 5.46 -2.74
N LEU A 62 -7.14 5.60 -2.66
CA LEU A 62 -8.00 4.44 -2.39
C LEU A 62 -8.12 3.53 -3.61
N LEU A 63 -8.58 4.03 -4.77
CA LEU A 63 -8.76 3.19 -5.97
C LEU A 63 -7.43 2.65 -6.49
N ASP A 64 -6.36 3.46 -6.46
CA ASP A 64 -5.00 3.03 -6.83
C ASP A 64 -4.51 1.84 -5.97
N SER A 65 -4.76 1.88 -4.66
CA SER A 65 -4.39 0.80 -3.75
C SER A 65 -5.35 -0.39 -3.84
N LEU A 66 -6.65 -0.16 -4.04
CA LEU A 66 -7.66 -1.20 -4.22
C LEU A 66 -7.39 -2.06 -5.46
N ALA A 67 -6.95 -1.44 -6.57
CA ALA A 67 -6.58 -2.15 -7.79
C ALA A 67 -5.47 -3.19 -7.58
N ALA A 68 -4.64 -3.01 -6.54
CA ALA A 68 -3.59 -3.96 -6.19
C ALA A 68 -4.07 -5.12 -5.31
N VAL A 69 -5.20 -4.99 -4.59
CA VAL A 69 -5.68 -5.98 -3.60
C VAL A 69 -5.72 -7.42 -4.16
N PRO A 70 -6.20 -7.68 -5.40
CA PRO A 70 -6.23 -9.03 -5.94
C PRO A 70 -4.85 -9.72 -6.05
N ALA A 71 -3.76 -8.95 -6.12
CA ALA A 71 -2.41 -9.51 -6.17
C ALA A 71 -1.94 -10.11 -4.83
N PHE A 72 -2.66 -9.81 -3.75
CA PHE A 72 -2.39 -10.29 -2.39
C PHE A 72 -3.34 -11.42 -1.97
N ALA A 73 -4.07 -12.05 -2.90
CA ALA A 73 -5.09 -13.06 -2.59
C ALA A 73 -4.56 -14.21 -1.71
N ASP A 74 -3.34 -14.68 -1.98
CA ASP A 74 -2.72 -15.78 -1.24
C ASP A 74 -1.82 -15.31 -0.08
N ALA A 75 -1.65 -14.01 0.11
CA ALA A 75 -0.79 -13.45 1.14
C ALA A 75 -1.41 -13.62 2.55
N ARG A 76 -0.57 -13.95 3.53
CA ARG A 76 -0.95 -14.15 4.94
C ARG A 76 -0.22 -13.21 5.89
N ASN A 77 1.05 -12.89 5.60
CA ASN A 77 1.90 -12.04 6.42
C ASN A 77 2.64 -11.04 5.52
N VAL A 78 2.19 -9.79 5.50
CA VAL A 78 2.65 -8.75 4.57
C VAL A 78 3.39 -7.65 5.31
N LEU A 79 4.50 -7.18 4.72
CA LEU A 79 5.21 -5.96 5.15
C LEU A 79 5.06 -4.87 4.10
N ASP A 80 4.54 -3.71 4.49
CA ASP A 80 4.53 -2.48 3.68
C ASP A 80 5.70 -1.58 4.11
N VAL A 81 6.71 -1.45 3.23
CA VAL A 81 7.96 -0.71 3.49
C VAL A 81 7.85 0.72 3.00
N GLY A 82 8.19 1.66 3.89
CA GLY A 82 8.03 3.08 3.61
C GLY A 82 6.55 3.47 3.52
N ALA A 83 5.74 2.91 4.41
CA ALA A 83 4.28 2.97 4.37
C ALA A 83 3.69 4.39 4.31
N GLY A 84 4.44 5.40 4.77
CA GLY A 84 4.03 6.80 4.66
C GLY A 84 2.68 7.09 5.29
N GLY A 85 1.73 7.48 4.45
CA GLY A 85 0.33 7.66 4.85
C GLY A 85 -0.48 6.36 4.95
N GLY A 86 0.15 5.19 4.79
CA GLY A 86 -0.50 3.88 4.92
C GLY A 86 -1.02 3.30 3.60
N LEU A 87 -0.36 3.58 2.50
CA LEU A 87 -0.80 3.13 1.18
C LEU A 87 0.30 2.29 0.49
N PRO A 88 0.02 1.04 0.11
CA PRO A 88 -1.29 0.39 0.10
C PRO A 88 -1.71 -0.25 1.44
N GLY A 89 -0.86 -0.27 2.47
CA GLY A 89 -1.00 -1.08 3.69
C GLY A 89 -2.36 -0.96 4.37
N VAL A 90 -2.86 0.24 4.68
CA VAL A 90 -4.17 0.41 5.35
C VAL A 90 -5.32 -0.12 4.49
N VAL A 91 -5.26 0.11 3.17
CA VAL A 91 -6.30 -0.41 2.24
C VAL A 91 -6.29 -1.94 2.22
N LEU A 92 -5.10 -2.55 2.16
CA LEU A 92 -4.93 -4.00 2.27
C LEU A 92 -5.48 -4.54 3.59
N ALA A 93 -5.17 -3.89 4.72
CA ALA A 93 -5.64 -4.31 6.04
C ALA A 93 -7.16 -4.26 6.18
N ILE A 94 -7.82 -3.26 5.58
CA ILE A 94 -9.28 -3.12 5.58
C ILE A 94 -9.92 -4.21 4.71
N CYS A 95 -9.37 -4.44 3.51
CA CYS A 95 -9.93 -5.40 2.56
C CYS A 95 -9.63 -6.86 2.91
N ARG A 96 -8.53 -7.12 3.65
CA ARG A 96 -8.06 -8.45 4.02
C ARG A 96 -7.82 -8.55 5.54
N PRO A 97 -8.88 -8.57 6.35
CA PRO A 97 -8.77 -8.65 7.81
C PRO A 97 -8.19 -9.99 8.31
N ASP A 98 -8.18 -11.02 7.46
CA ASP A 98 -7.56 -12.32 7.68
C ASP A 98 -6.04 -12.31 7.55
N MET A 99 -5.48 -11.29 6.91
CA MET A 99 -4.06 -11.15 6.60
C MET A 99 -3.37 -10.30 7.67
N LYS A 100 -2.25 -10.78 8.22
CA LYS A 100 -1.38 -9.96 9.08
C LYS A 100 -0.68 -8.90 8.22
N LEU A 101 -0.71 -7.66 8.67
CA LEU A 101 -0.05 -6.55 7.98
C LEU A 101 0.87 -5.79 8.93
N SER A 102 2.14 -5.71 8.58
CA SER A 102 3.10 -4.81 9.21
C SER A 102 3.37 -3.62 8.32
N MET A 103 3.37 -2.43 8.89
CA MET A 103 3.74 -1.19 8.20
C MET A 103 4.97 -0.59 8.87
N ILE A 104 5.99 -0.20 8.09
CA ILE A 104 7.22 0.39 8.59
C ILE A 104 7.55 1.70 7.90
N ASP A 105 7.89 2.71 8.67
CA ASP A 105 8.41 4.01 8.19
C ASP A 105 9.38 4.58 9.24
N THR A 106 10.38 5.33 8.80
CA THR A 106 11.35 5.98 9.70
C THR A 106 10.82 7.28 10.32
N VAL A 107 9.77 7.86 9.73
CA VAL A 107 9.25 9.17 10.11
C VAL A 107 8.20 9.05 11.20
N HIS A 108 8.52 9.45 12.42
CA HIS A 108 7.66 9.35 13.60
C HIS A 108 6.25 9.90 13.41
N LYS A 109 6.10 11.06 12.76
CA LYS A 109 4.77 11.66 12.52
C LYS A 109 3.88 10.80 11.62
N LYS A 110 4.48 10.07 10.64
CA LYS A 110 3.75 9.16 9.78
C LYS A 110 3.31 7.92 10.52
N THR A 111 4.20 7.32 11.30
CA THR A 111 3.86 6.13 12.11
C THR A 111 2.91 6.46 13.26
N ALA A 112 2.94 7.68 13.81
CA ALA A 112 1.93 8.15 14.75
C ALA A 112 0.54 8.21 14.11
N PHE A 113 0.45 8.72 12.87
CA PHE A 113 -0.77 8.68 12.07
C PHE A 113 -1.27 7.24 11.87
N LEU A 114 -0.38 6.32 11.45
CA LEU A 114 -0.76 4.92 11.23
C LEU A 114 -1.25 4.22 12.52
N LYS A 115 -0.65 4.53 13.67
CA LYS A 115 -1.10 4.04 14.97
C LYS A 115 -2.49 4.56 15.33
N GLN A 116 -2.79 5.82 15.02
CA GLN A 116 -4.13 6.38 15.21
C GLN A 116 -5.14 5.72 14.26
N VAL A 117 -4.81 5.56 12.97
CA VAL A 117 -5.67 4.84 12.01
C VAL A 117 -5.97 3.43 12.50
N LYS A 118 -4.95 2.68 12.95
CA LYS A 118 -5.13 1.34 13.53
C LYS A 118 -6.14 1.36 14.68
N ALA A 119 -6.02 2.32 15.60
CA ALA A 119 -6.88 2.41 16.77
C ALA A 119 -8.31 2.83 16.41
N GLU A 120 -8.47 3.88 15.61
CA GLU A 120 -9.80 4.42 15.28
C GLU A 120 -10.61 3.50 14.36
N LEU A 121 -9.96 2.77 13.46
CA LEU A 121 -10.61 1.83 12.55
C LEU A 121 -10.63 0.39 13.08
N GLU A 122 -10.11 0.16 14.29
CA GLU A 122 -10.06 -1.16 14.95
C GLU A 122 -9.39 -2.23 14.07
N LEU A 123 -8.24 -1.88 13.46
CA LEU A 123 -7.49 -2.80 12.59
C LEU A 123 -6.62 -3.74 13.43
N ALA A 124 -7.21 -4.81 13.96
CA ALA A 124 -6.53 -5.79 14.83
C ALA A 124 -5.36 -6.49 14.12
N ASN A 125 -5.44 -6.64 12.81
CA ASN A 125 -4.45 -7.31 11.96
C ASN A 125 -3.23 -6.44 11.62
N VAL A 126 -3.14 -5.20 12.11
CA VAL A 126 -2.07 -4.24 11.78
C VAL A 126 -1.03 -4.14 12.89
N THR A 127 0.25 -4.13 12.51
CA THR A 127 1.40 -3.76 13.35
C THR A 127 2.14 -2.57 12.72
N VAL A 128 2.57 -1.59 13.53
CA VAL A 128 3.28 -0.40 13.04
C VAL A 128 4.65 -0.28 13.68
N HIS A 129 5.70 -0.27 12.85
CA HIS A 129 7.10 -0.12 13.25
C HIS A 129 7.62 1.28 12.89
N THR A 130 8.40 1.88 13.81
CA THR A 130 9.03 3.19 13.60
C THR A 130 10.54 3.02 13.67
N MET A 131 11.14 2.58 12.56
CA MET A 131 12.58 2.31 12.44
C MET A 131 12.95 2.14 10.96
N LYS A 132 14.25 2.02 10.69
CA LYS A 132 14.71 1.60 9.36
C LYS A 132 14.40 0.12 9.14
N VAL A 133 14.01 -0.24 7.91
CA VAL A 133 13.67 -1.63 7.56
C VAL A 133 14.87 -2.57 7.72
N GLN A 134 16.09 -2.08 7.51
CA GLN A 134 17.33 -2.84 7.69
C GLN A 134 17.56 -3.26 9.14
N GLU A 135 16.97 -2.56 10.11
CA GLU A 135 17.11 -2.80 11.54
C GLU A 135 15.98 -3.67 12.10
N LEU A 136 14.95 -3.95 11.28
CA LEU A 136 13.84 -4.80 11.69
C LEU A 136 14.29 -6.27 11.75
N ASP A 137 14.13 -6.88 12.90
CA ASP A 137 14.30 -8.32 13.08
C ASP A 137 12.97 -8.94 13.53
N VAL A 138 12.57 -10.02 12.88
CA VAL A 138 11.32 -10.74 13.14
C VAL A 138 11.54 -12.24 13.06
N SER A 139 10.91 -12.98 13.95
CA SER A 139 10.96 -14.44 13.93
C SER A 139 10.08 -15.03 12.81
N ASP A 140 8.94 -14.37 12.51
CA ASP A 140 7.97 -14.80 11.49
C ASP A 140 8.17 -13.90 10.25
N LYS A 141 8.91 -14.42 9.24
CA LYS A 141 9.22 -13.69 8.01
C LYS A 141 7.95 -13.45 7.19
N PHE A 142 8.02 -12.48 6.28
CA PHE A 142 6.89 -12.06 5.44
C PHE A 142 6.82 -12.89 4.17
N ASP A 143 5.64 -13.37 3.83
CA ASP A 143 5.40 -14.04 2.55
C ASP A 143 5.27 -13.05 1.38
N VAL A 144 4.88 -11.81 1.68
CA VAL A 144 4.91 -10.70 0.73
C VAL A 144 5.52 -9.45 1.37
N ILE A 145 6.45 -8.81 0.66
CA ILE A 145 6.93 -7.47 0.99
C ILE A 145 6.50 -6.52 -0.11
N THR A 146 5.85 -5.43 0.25
CA THR A 146 5.31 -4.45 -0.70
C THR A 146 5.80 -3.05 -0.39
N SER A 147 5.78 -2.20 -1.40
CA SER A 147 6.01 -0.76 -1.26
C SER A 147 5.36 0.00 -2.40
N ARG A 148 4.93 1.23 -2.10
CA ARG A 148 4.49 2.21 -3.10
C ARG A 148 5.40 3.43 -3.08
N ALA A 149 5.86 3.84 -4.27
CA ALA A 149 6.75 5.01 -4.43
C ALA A 149 8.14 4.86 -3.77
N PHE A 150 8.65 3.63 -3.64
CA PHE A 150 10.06 3.43 -3.33
C PHE A 150 10.90 3.90 -4.53
N ALA A 151 11.96 4.68 -4.26
CA ALA A 151 12.69 5.39 -5.32
C ALA A 151 13.38 4.42 -6.29
N ASP A 152 14.01 3.36 -5.78
CA ASP A 152 14.76 2.38 -6.56
C ASP A 152 14.41 0.96 -6.14
N LEU A 153 14.19 0.07 -7.12
CA LEU A 153 13.84 -1.32 -6.87
C LEU A 153 15.00 -2.09 -6.21
N THR A 154 16.23 -1.80 -6.60
CA THR A 154 17.44 -2.41 -6.04
C THR A 154 17.58 -2.13 -4.54
N ASP A 155 17.39 -0.87 -4.13
CA ASP A 155 17.41 -0.50 -2.72
C ASP A 155 16.30 -1.17 -1.94
N PHE A 156 15.09 -1.25 -2.52
CA PHE A 156 13.96 -1.92 -1.90
C PHE A 156 14.25 -3.39 -1.60
N LEU A 157 14.83 -4.11 -2.57
CA LEU A 157 15.22 -5.51 -2.43
C LEU A 157 16.35 -5.70 -1.41
N ASN A 158 17.42 -4.90 -1.53
CA ASN A 158 18.59 -4.99 -0.64
C ASN A 158 18.25 -4.69 0.83
N TRP A 159 17.39 -3.70 1.07
CA TRP A 159 17.11 -3.26 2.43
C TRP A 159 16.09 -4.15 3.15
N SER A 160 15.24 -4.84 2.41
CA SER A 160 14.17 -5.65 3.02
C SER A 160 14.22 -7.14 2.70
N GLY A 161 15.11 -7.58 1.82
CA GLY A 161 15.23 -8.98 1.39
C GLY A 161 15.51 -9.99 2.51
N HIS A 162 16.17 -9.55 3.59
CA HIS A 162 16.42 -10.38 4.77
C HIS A 162 15.15 -10.73 5.54
N LEU A 163 14.04 -10.01 5.31
CA LEU A 163 12.75 -10.20 5.96
C LEU A 163 11.80 -11.11 5.15
N LEU A 164 12.16 -11.44 3.88
CA LEU A 164 11.33 -12.26 3.03
C LEU A 164 11.43 -13.74 3.44
N ALA A 165 10.28 -14.40 3.57
CA ALA A 165 10.19 -15.84 3.81
C ALA A 165 10.69 -16.63 2.60
N GLU A 166 11.04 -17.90 2.81
CA GLU A 166 11.32 -18.83 1.72
C GLU A 166 10.06 -18.99 0.85
N GLY A 167 10.22 -18.91 -0.48
CA GLY A 167 9.10 -18.92 -1.43
C GLY A 167 8.24 -17.65 -1.44
N GLY A 168 8.61 -16.64 -0.63
CA GLY A 168 7.95 -15.34 -0.63
C GLY A 168 8.30 -14.48 -1.85
N LYS A 169 7.58 -13.37 -2.02
CA LYS A 169 7.75 -12.45 -3.16
C LYS A 169 7.65 -10.98 -2.75
N PHE A 170 8.27 -10.14 -3.53
CA PHE A 170 8.04 -8.70 -3.51
C PHE A 170 6.92 -8.32 -4.47
N ILE A 171 6.10 -7.34 -4.08
CA ILE A 171 5.12 -6.70 -4.96
C ILE A 171 5.34 -5.19 -4.86
N ALA A 172 6.00 -4.61 -5.86
CA ALA A 172 6.23 -3.17 -5.92
C ALA A 172 5.17 -2.48 -6.79
N LEU A 173 4.56 -1.40 -6.25
CA LEU A 173 3.62 -0.56 -6.97
C LEU A 173 4.37 0.61 -7.62
N LYS A 174 4.39 0.67 -8.95
CA LYS A 174 5.09 1.70 -9.74
C LYS A 174 4.14 2.41 -10.70
N GLY A 175 4.46 3.66 -11.05
CA GLY A 175 3.74 4.41 -12.08
C GLY A 175 4.04 3.86 -13.46
N THR A 176 5.30 3.91 -13.87
CA THR A 176 5.77 3.41 -15.17
C THR A 176 6.46 2.05 -15.02
N ALA A 177 6.48 1.27 -16.10
CA ALA A 177 7.23 0.03 -16.14
C ALA A 177 8.74 0.31 -16.00
N PRO A 178 9.47 -0.42 -15.13
CA PRO A 178 10.85 -0.11 -14.75
C PRO A 178 11.86 -0.70 -15.72
N ALA A 179 11.80 -0.39 -17.01
CA ALA A 179 12.69 -0.99 -18.02
C ALA A 179 14.18 -0.85 -17.66
N GLU A 180 14.58 0.33 -17.15
CA GLU A 180 15.98 0.58 -16.76
C GLU A 180 16.34 -0.03 -15.38
N GLU A 181 15.38 -0.18 -14.48
CA GLU A 181 15.62 -0.77 -13.15
C GLU A 181 15.79 -2.29 -13.24
N GLN A 182 15.17 -2.94 -14.25
CA GLN A 182 15.27 -4.40 -14.46
C GLN A 182 16.71 -4.87 -14.68
N GLU A 183 17.52 -4.07 -15.36
CA GLU A 183 18.92 -4.40 -15.67
C GLU A 183 19.85 -4.26 -14.45
N ARG A 184 19.38 -3.60 -13.39
CA ARG A 184 20.19 -3.25 -12.20
C ARG A 184 19.84 -4.05 -10.95
N ILE A 185 18.82 -4.92 -11.00
CA ILE A 185 18.49 -5.75 -9.85
C ILE A 185 19.62 -6.74 -9.54
N PRO A 186 19.95 -7.00 -8.27
CA PRO A 186 20.97 -7.98 -7.91
C PRO A 186 20.65 -9.37 -8.45
N ALA A 187 21.70 -10.13 -8.82
CA ALA A 187 21.55 -11.44 -9.45
C ALA A 187 20.78 -12.49 -8.63
N GLU A 188 20.68 -12.28 -7.30
CA GLU A 188 19.89 -13.11 -6.38
C GLU A 188 18.37 -12.89 -6.50
N TRP A 189 17.94 -11.91 -7.31
CA TRP A 189 16.54 -11.57 -7.55
C TRP A 189 16.20 -11.66 -9.02
N LYS A 190 14.97 -12.05 -9.31
CA LYS A 190 14.40 -12.05 -10.67
C LYS A 190 13.02 -11.42 -10.69
N ILE A 191 12.73 -10.66 -11.71
CA ILE A 191 11.35 -10.21 -11.98
C ILE A 191 10.58 -11.41 -12.50
N SER A 192 9.62 -11.90 -11.71
CA SER A 192 8.76 -13.04 -12.08
C SER A 192 7.48 -12.60 -12.78
N GLY A 193 7.15 -11.31 -12.77
CA GLY A 193 5.98 -10.80 -13.46
C GLY A 193 5.89 -9.27 -13.47
N LEU A 194 5.22 -8.76 -14.48
CA LEU A 194 4.83 -7.36 -14.63
C LEU A 194 3.34 -7.34 -14.98
N ARG A 195 2.54 -6.65 -14.19
CA ARG A 195 1.09 -6.56 -14.39
C ARG A 195 0.66 -5.09 -14.45
N PRO A 196 0.13 -4.60 -15.58
CA PRO A 196 -0.51 -3.29 -15.62
C PRO A 196 -1.78 -3.30 -14.75
N LEU A 197 -2.02 -2.20 -14.06
CA LEU A 197 -3.25 -1.97 -13.30
C LEU A 197 -4.09 -0.91 -14.01
N GLN A 198 -5.37 -1.20 -14.15
CA GLN A 198 -6.35 -0.22 -14.61
C GLN A 198 -7.04 0.39 -13.40
N VAL A 199 -6.78 1.66 -13.16
CA VAL A 199 -7.39 2.41 -12.07
C VAL A 199 -8.36 3.41 -12.65
N PRO A 200 -9.68 3.27 -12.37
CA PRO A 200 -10.70 4.18 -12.93
C PRO A 200 -10.39 5.63 -12.58
N ARG A 201 -10.57 6.53 -13.55
CA ARG A 201 -10.42 7.98 -13.39
C ARG A 201 -9.01 8.47 -13.01
N LEU A 202 -8.00 7.58 -12.97
CA LEU A 202 -6.65 7.99 -12.59
C LEU A 202 -5.92 8.76 -13.70
N GLY A 203 -6.13 8.36 -14.96
CA GLY A 203 -5.48 8.99 -16.12
C GLY A 203 -3.94 8.83 -16.15
N ALA A 204 -3.39 7.85 -15.43
CA ALA A 204 -1.97 7.58 -15.35
C ALA A 204 -1.71 6.07 -15.30
N GLU A 205 -0.57 5.65 -15.85
CA GLU A 205 -0.17 4.25 -15.81
C GLU A 205 0.12 3.78 -14.39
N ARG A 206 -0.16 2.50 -14.14
CA ARG A 206 0.17 1.78 -12.91
C ARG A 206 0.56 0.36 -13.23
N HIS A 207 1.58 -0.12 -12.52
CA HIS A 207 2.11 -1.47 -12.68
C HIS A 207 2.39 -2.10 -11.32
N LEU A 208 2.16 -3.40 -11.22
CA LEU A 208 2.72 -4.26 -10.18
C LEU A 208 3.91 -4.99 -10.76
N ILE A 209 5.02 -4.92 -10.02
CA ILE A 209 6.23 -5.67 -10.34
C ILE A 209 6.36 -6.76 -9.29
N PHE A 210 6.42 -8.01 -9.75
CA PHE A 210 6.64 -9.17 -8.90
C PHE A 210 8.11 -9.55 -8.98
N VAL A 211 8.76 -9.68 -7.81
CA VAL A 211 10.17 -10.10 -7.74
C VAL A 211 10.28 -11.25 -6.74
N GLU A 212 11.03 -12.25 -7.12
CA GLU A 212 11.31 -13.46 -6.35
C GLU A 212 12.81 -13.72 -6.28
N ARG A 213 13.25 -14.59 -5.36
CA ARG A 213 14.64 -15.06 -5.36
C ARG A 213 14.90 -15.85 -6.63
N SER A 214 16.07 -15.63 -7.20
CA SER A 214 16.59 -16.51 -8.27
C SER A 214 16.80 -17.92 -7.69
N ALA A 215 16.53 -18.95 -8.51
CA ALA A 215 16.74 -20.33 -8.10
C ALA A 215 18.22 -20.66 -8.01
#